data_6aa34e47edc45865b27f09d9805329b9
#
_entry.id   6aa34e47edc45865b27f09d9805329b9
#
_cell.length_a   1.000
_cell.length_b   1.000
_cell.length_c   1.000
_cell.angle_alpha   90.00
_cell.angle_beta   90.00
_cell.angle_gamma   90.00
#
_symmetry.space_group_name_H-M   'P 1'
#
loop_
_entity.id
_entity.type
_entity.pdbx_description
1 polymer ?
#
loop_
_entity_poly.entity_id
_entity_poly.type
_entity_poly.pdbx_seq_one_letter_code
_entity_poly.pdbx_strand_id
1 'polypeptide(L)'
;MKSRFPIFLAVLVLGAVAYYFLSTNRSNDLVLIGTVDANQVIVSSKITGRIERLTVEEGTPVKEGDLIATVDKGELLAQKNAAEATLASLRSQVSGSKYNEKQAAGETQSSVANARATLSAANASLAEAQANLEQQRLNTKRIVALAKQGVASQQDKDNAQTALQAAQARVQAARDQSAAAAAAVKVTEARLNQAQAASSNVSSVRQQMENAQAQLAQADVRLGYSNIVAPITGTVSVWAAREGEIVNPGTPIVTIVDLNNTWVYAAIPEQYSDKVQLGDTLTVQMPSGERVPGKIIAKAAEADFATQRDVSRTKRDIKTIRLKLKIDNPGLKFTPGMTAQVLIPQSKLESK
;
A
#
# COMPACT_ATOMS: atom_id res chain seq x y z
N MET A 1 -22.90 66.46 77.15
CA MET A 1 -22.49 65.25 76.35
C MET A 1 -23.49 65.09 75.21
N LYS A 2 -23.18 65.69 74.02
CA LYS A 2 -24.03 65.54 72.82
C LYS A 2 -23.74 64.22 72.15
N SER A 3 -24.74 63.46 72.06
CA SER A 3 -24.76 62.08 71.58
C SER A 3 -23.96 61.87 70.26
N ARG A 4 -22.85 61.14 70.32
CA ARG A 4 -22.12 60.60 69.12
C ARG A 4 -22.82 59.38 68.51
N PHE A 5 -24.03 59.06 68.99
CA PHE A 5 -24.88 57.92 68.58
C PHE A 5 -25.29 57.96 67.12
N PRO A 6 -25.66 59.13 66.51
CA PRO A 6 -26.09 59.13 65.10
C PRO A 6 -24.92 58.85 64.10
N ILE A 7 -23.65 59.28 64.52
CA ILE A 7 -22.50 59.03 63.66
C ILE A 7 -22.13 57.52 63.63
N PHE A 8 -22.23 56.89 64.82
CA PHE A 8 -21.99 55.42 64.89
C PHE A 8 -23.02 54.60 64.10
N LEU A 9 -24.28 55.00 64.13
CA LEU A 9 -25.34 54.39 63.37
C LEU A 9 -25.14 54.54 61.83
N ALA A 10 -24.70 55.72 61.40
CA ALA A 10 -24.39 56.03 60.03
C ALA A 10 -23.21 55.20 59.47
N VAL A 11 -22.17 55.01 60.28
CA VAL A 11 -21.01 54.17 59.89
C VAL A 11 -21.40 52.67 59.81
N LEU A 12 -22.27 52.23 60.76
CA LEU A 12 -22.74 50.86 60.78
C LEU A 12 -23.67 50.54 59.55
N VAL A 13 -24.54 51.49 59.15
CA VAL A 13 -25.37 51.41 57.97
C VAL A 13 -24.51 51.45 56.68
N LEU A 14 -23.53 52.33 56.60
CA LEU A 14 -22.59 52.39 55.51
C LEU A 14 -21.76 51.08 55.38
N GLY A 15 -21.32 50.51 56.48
CA GLY A 15 -20.60 49.21 56.55
C GLY A 15 -21.52 48.07 56.11
N ALA A 16 -22.81 48.07 56.55
CA ALA A 16 -23.77 47.07 56.12
C ALA A 16 -24.15 47.19 54.64
N VAL A 17 -24.27 48.41 54.10
CA VAL A 17 -24.51 48.65 52.67
C VAL A 17 -23.26 48.26 51.86
N ALA A 18 -22.07 48.60 52.29
CA ALA A 18 -20.81 48.17 51.61
C ALA A 18 -20.65 46.65 51.67
N TYR A 19 -20.96 46.03 52.83
CA TYR A 19 -20.97 44.56 52.94
C TYR A 19 -22.03 43.93 52.07
N TYR A 20 -23.21 44.49 51.97
CA TYR A 20 -24.29 44.04 51.09
C TYR A 20 -23.87 44.15 49.63
N PHE A 21 -23.28 45.28 49.17
CA PHE A 21 -22.79 45.44 47.81
C PHE A 21 -21.62 44.52 47.48
N LEU A 22 -20.67 44.31 48.40
CA LEU A 22 -19.59 43.37 48.24
C LEU A 22 -20.01 41.91 48.27
N SER A 23 -21.02 41.58 49.06
CA SER A 23 -21.57 40.23 49.18
C SER A 23 -22.52 39.87 48.04
N THR A 24 -23.15 40.88 47.42
CA THR A 24 -24.14 40.67 46.31
C THR A 24 -23.41 40.53 44.96
N ASN A 25 -22.09 40.77 44.91
CA ASN A 25 -21.30 40.63 43.67
C ASN A 25 -20.85 39.17 43.44
N ARG A 26 -21.70 38.17 43.84
CA ARG A 26 -21.54 36.80 43.40
C ARG A 26 -22.02 36.74 41.97
N SER A 27 -21.07 36.56 41.03
CA SER A 27 -21.43 36.29 39.64
C SER A 27 -22.41 35.13 39.57
N ASN A 28 -23.63 35.43 39.12
CA ASN A 28 -24.67 34.41 38.90
C ASN A 28 -24.44 33.63 37.60
N ASP A 29 -23.16 33.24 37.39
CA ASP A 29 -22.76 32.48 36.21
C ASP A 29 -23.45 31.12 36.22
N LEU A 30 -23.95 30.68 35.06
CA LEU A 30 -24.45 29.32 34.91
C LEU A 30 -23.26 28.37 34.89
N VAL A 31 -23.18 27.49 35.88
CA VAL A 31 -22.12 26.49 36.00
C VAL A 31 -22.62 25.16 35.40
N LEU A 32 -21.98 24.72 34.33
CA LEU A 32 -22.19 23.40 33.76
C LEU A 32 -21.09 22.45 34.26
N ILE A 33 -21.49 21.26 34.69
CA ILE A 33 -20.53 20.21 35.04
C ILE A 33 -20.14 19.49 33.73
N GLY A 34 -18.87 19.39 33.49
CA GLY A 34 -18.31 18.71 32.34
C GLY A 34 -17.25 17.69 32.72
N THR A 35 -16.82 16.90 31.74
CA THR A 35 -15.75 15.91 31.89
C THR A 35 -14.69 16.17 30.83
N VAL A 36 -13.43 16.20 31.24
CA VAL A 36 -12.29 16.26 30.35
C VAL A 36 -12.20 14.93 29.60
N ASP A 37 -11.95 15.00 28.29
CA ASP A 37 -11.70 13.86 27.46
C ASP A 37 -10.59 14.18 26.44
N ALA A 38 -10.01 13.14 25.80
CA ALA A 38 -8.92 13.28 24.84
C ALA A 38 -9.01 12.19 23.78
N ASN A 39 -8.26 12.35 22.69
CA ASN A 39 -8.17 11.30 21.69
C ASN A 39 -7.43 10.09 22.26
N GLN A 40 -8.07 8.92 22.19
CA GLN A 40 -7.51 7.67 22.70
C GLN A 40 -7.43 6.65 21.57
N VAL A 41 -6.28 5.98 21.46
CA VAL A 41 -6.08 4.91 20.48
C VAL A 41 -5.65 3.64 21.20
N ILE A 42 -6.41 2.58 20.96
CA ILE A 42 -6.08 1.24 21.45
C ILE A 42 -5.13 0.60 20.45
N VAL A 43 -3.90 0.34 20.88
CA VAL A 43 -2.90 -0.38 20.09
C VAL A 43 -3.12 -1.87 20.30
N SER A 44 -3.41 -2.59 19.21
CA SER A 44 -3.71 -4.02 19.24
C SER A 44 -2.74 -4.81 18.38
N SER A 45 -2.54 -6.09 18.71
CA SER A 45 -1.76 -7.01 17.87
C SER A 45 -2.44 -7.25 16.52
N LYS A 46 -1.63 -7.37 15.46
CA LYS A 46 -2.08 -7.80 14.11
C LYS A 46 -1.81 -9.28 13.85
N ILE A 47 -1.06 -9.94 14.75
CA ILE A 47 -0.63 -11.33 14.62
C ILE A 47 -0.89 -12.10 15.91
N THR A 48 -0.94 -13.42 15.80
CA THR A 48 -0.91 -14.31 16.96
C THR A 48 0.54 -14.55 17.38
N GLY A 49 0.81 -14.52 18.66
CA GLY A 49 2.12 -14.83 19.21
C GLY A 49 2.22 -14.49 20.69
N ARG A 50 3.35 -14.81 21.30
CA ARG A 50 3.65 -14.45 22.69
C ARG A 50 4.32 -13.09 22.73
N ILE A 51 3.92 -12.21 23.63
CA ILE A 51 4.64 -10.95 23.89
C ILE A 51 6.00 -11.31 24.49
N GLU A 52 7.07 -10.99 23.76
CA GLU A 52 8.44 -11.21 24.19
C GLU A 52 8.91 -10.11 25.14
N ARG A 53 8.57 -8.86 24.81
CA ARG A 53 8.94 -7.68 25.59
C ARG A 53 7.94 -6.55 25.40
N LEU A 54 7.67 -5.81 26.48
CA LEU A 54 7.04 -4.50 26.51
C LEU A 54 8.11 -3.44 26.74
N THR A 55 8.24 -2.46 25.85
CA THR A 55 9.31 -1.43 25.94
C THR A 55 8.86 -0.16 26.64
N VAL A 56 7.58 -0.03 26.94
CA VAL A 56 6.98 1.17 27.52
C VAL A 56 6.27 0.82 28.83
N GLU A 57 6.21 1.79 29.75
CA GLU A 57 5.48 1.68 31.03
C GLU A 57 4.25 2.60 31.00
N GLU A 58 3.28 2.34 31.90
CA GLU A 58 2.15 3.26 32.11
C GLU A 58 2.66 4.65 32.51
N GLY A 59 2.12 5.69 31.90
CA GLY A 59 2.57 7.06 32.08
C GLY A 59 3.74 7.48 31.18
N THR A 60 4.34 6.57 30.40
CA THR A 60 5.45 6.91 29.51
C THR A 60 4.97 7.71 28.30
N PRO A 61 5.58 8.87 27.98
CA PRO A 61 5.33 9.58 26.75
C PRO A 61 5.95 8.81 25.56
N VAL A 62 5.19 8.66 24.49
CA VAL A 62 5.61 7.98 23.26
C VAL A 62 5.32 8.86 22.05
N LYS A 63 6.16 8.74 21.02
CA LYS A 63 5.97 9.37 19.71
C LYS A 63 5.42 8.35 18.72
N GLU A 64 4.77 8.85 17.69
CA GLU A 64 4.36 8.01 16.56
C GLU A 64 5.57 7.26 15.97
N GLY A 65 5.46 5.94 15.83
CA GLY A 65 6.52 5.05 15.38
C GLY A 65 7.38 4.44 16.49
N ASP A 66 7.29 4.90 17.74
CA ASP A 66 8.05 4.31 18.86
C ASP A 66 7.62 2.86 19.10
N LEU A 67 8.59 2.00 19.42
CA LEU A 67 8.35 0.60 19.70
C LEU A 67 7.62 0.44 21.05
N ILE A 68 6.46 -0.20 21.03
CA ILE A 68 5.63 -0.46 22.22
C ILE A 68 5.89 -1.86 22.76
N ALA A 69 5.85 -2.86 21.87
CA ALA A 69 6.01 -4.25 22.22
C ALA A 69 6.63 -5.07 21.08
N THR A 70 7.27 -6.16 21.43
CA THR A 70 7.71 -7.20 20.49
C THR A 70 6.97 -8.49 20.76
N VAL A 71 6.47 -9.10 19.69
CA VAL A 71 5.88 -10.45 19.69
C VAL A 71 6.91 -11.42 19.16
N ASP A 72 6.94 -12.64 19.69
CA ASP A 72 7.83 -13.72 19.23
C ASP A 72 7.77 -13.87 17.71
N LYS A 73 8.94 -13.72 17.09
CA LYS A 73 9.13 -13.69 15.64
C LYS A 73 9.74 -14.96 15.07
N GLY A 74 9.99 -15.98 15.91
CA GLY A 74 10.70 -17.18 15.50
C GLY A 74 10.04 -17.88 14.31
N GLU A 75 8.74 -18.12 14.38
CA GLU A 75 7.97 -18.73 13.30
C GLU A 75 7.92 -17.83 12.04
N LEU A 76 7.71 -16.54 12.21
CA LEU A 76 7.63 -15.57 11.09
C LEU A 76 8.97 -15.44 10.36
N LEU A 77 10.08 -15.46 11.11
CA LEU A 77 11.43 -15.48 10.55
C LEU A 77 11.71 -16.77 9.76
N ALA A 78 11.27 -17.91 10.27
CA ALA A 78 11.37 -19.18 9.56
C ALA A 78 10.55 -19.17 8.25
N GLN A 79 9.34 -18.60 8.26
CA GLN A 79 8.50 -18.44 7.07
C GLN A 79 9.16 -17.53 6.04
N LYS A 80 9.75 -16.39 6.47
CA LYS A 80 10.51 -15.50 5.59
C LYS A 80 11.69 -16.23 4.95
N ASN A 81 12.51 -16.91 5.74
CA ASN A 81 13.68 -17.65 5.26
C ASN A 81 13.29 -18.74 4.24
N ALA A 82 12.17 -19.44 4.46
CA ALA A 82 11.63 -20.42 3.52
C ALA A 82 11.20 -19.76 2.19
N ALA A 83 10.55 -18.61 2.24
CA ALA A 83 10.17 -17.85 1.05
C ALA A 83 11.40 -17.34 0.29
N GLU A 84 12.44 -16.86 1.00
CA GLU A 84 13.71 -16.45 0.40
C GLU A 84 14.41 -17.60 -0.31
N ALA A 85 14.47 -18.78 0.32
CA ALA A 85 15.07 -19.99 -0.28
C ALA A 85 14.29 -20.41 -1.55
N THR A 86 12.96 -20.34 -1.53
CA THR A 86 12.11 -20.64 -2.69
C THR A 86 12.40 -19.66 -3.84
N LEU A 87 12.46 -18.36 -3.54
CA LEU A 87 12.81 -17.34 -4.53
C LEU A 87 14.20 -17.54 -5.13
N ALA A 88 15.20 -17.88 -4.30
CA ALA A 88 16.56 -18.17 -4.75
C ALA A 88 16.60 -19.36 -5.69
N SER A 89 15.89 -20.44 -5.37
CA SER A 89 15.73 -21.63 -6.23
C SER A 89 15.14 -21.28 -7.60
N LEU A 90 14.04 -20.52 -7.63
CA LEU A 90 13.38 -20.10 -8.87
C LEU A 90 14.25 -19.14 -9.70
N ARG A 91 15.04 -18.27 -9.08
CA ARG A 91 16.03 -17.44 -9.79
C ARG A 91 17.06 -18.29 -10.53
N SER A 92 17.57 -19.33 -9.88
CA SER A 92 18.49 -20.28 -10.48
C SER A 92 17.83 -21.03 -11.63
N GLN A 93 16.57 -21.43 -11.48
CA GLN A 93 15.81 -22.12 -12.54
C GLN A 93 15.54 -21.21 -13.75
N VAL A 94 15.21 -19.93 -13.54
CA VAL A 94 15.09 -18.94 -14.62
C VAL A 94 16.41 -18.81 -15.38
N SER A 95 17.55 -18.74 -14.65
CA SER A 95 18.87 -18.65 -15.27
C SER A 95 19.20 -19.90 -16.12
N GLY A 96 18.91 -21.09 -15.58
CA GLY A 96 19.07 -22.36 -16.31
C GLY A 96 18.19 -22.42 -17.55
N SER A 97 16.90 -22.06 -17.43
CA SER A 97 15.96 -22.04 -18.57
C SER A 97 16.40 -21.06 -19.66
N LYS A 98 16.90 -19.87 -19.30
CA LYS A 98 17.46 -18.90 -20.25
C LYS A 98 18.70 -19.43 -20.97
N TYR A 99 19.57 -20.13 -20.24
CA TYR A 99 20.74 -20.75 -20.87
C TYR A 99 20.33 -21.80 -21.89
N ASN A 100 19.40 -22.69 -21.53
CA ASN A 100 18.87 -23.72 -22.43
C ASN A 100 18.15 -23.11 -23.66
N GLU A 101 17.37 -22.06 -23.47
CA GLU A 101 16.74 -21.30 -24.57
C GLU A 101 17.80 -20.75 -25.53
N LYS A 102 18.83 -20.09 -25.00
CA LYS A 102 19.91 -19.50 -25.80
C LYS A 102 20.67 -20.58 -26.59
N GLN A 103 20.96 -21.71 -25.96
CA GLN A 103 21.65 -22.84 -26.62
C GLN A 103 20.78 -23.42 -27.73
N ALA A 104 19.50 -23.75 -27.47
CA ALA A 104 18.59 -24.27 -28.47
C ALA A 104 18.39 -23.32 -29.66
N ALA A 105 18.27 -22.01 -29.38
CA ALA A 105 18.16 -21.00 -30.43
C ALA A 105 19.43 -20.91 -31.27
N GLY A 106 20.63 -20.95 -30.67
CA GLY A 106 21.91 -20.90 -31.35
C GLY A 106 22.15 -22.13 -32.24
N GLU A 107 21.86 -23.33 -31.74
CA GLU A 107 21.96 -24.58 -32.53
C GLU A 107 21.01 -24.59 -33.72
N THR A 108 19.76 -24.15 -33.48
CA THR A 108 18.75 -24.09 -34.54
C THR A 108 19.10 -23.04 -35.60
N GLN A 109 19.56 -21.88 -35.19
CA GLN A 109 20.01 -20.81 -36.09
C GLN A 109 21.20 -21.25 -36.97
N SER A 110 22.15 -21.95 -36.38
CA SER A 110 23.29 -22.52 -37.09
C SER A 110 22.86 -23.58 -38.09
N SER A 111 21.91 -24.44 -37.73
CA SER A 111 21.32 -25.46 -38.62
C SER A 111 20.57 -24.84 -39.81
N VAL A 112 19.81 -23.75 -39.60
CA VAL A 112 19.13 -23.00 -40.68
C VAL A 112 20.18 -22.35 -41.61
N ALA A 113 21.24 -21.75 -41.04
CA ALA A 113 22.32 -21.16 -41.85
C ALA A 113 23.01 -22.19 -42.73
N ASN A 114 23.33 -23.35 -42.20
CA ASN A 114 23.92 -24.47 -42.97
C ASN A 114 22.97 -24.99 -44.06
N ALA A 115 21.69 -25.18 -43.77
CA ALA A 115 20.68 -25.60 -44.75
C ALA A 115 20.55 -24.58 -45.87
N ARG A 116 20.54 -23.29 -45.59
CA ARG A 116 20.51 -22.21 -46.60
C ARG A 116 21.78 -22.15 -47.44
N ALA A 117 22.94 -22.40 -46.88
CA ALA A 117 24.21 -22.50 -47.64
C ALA A 117 24.17 -23.68 -48.60
N THR A 118 23.67 -24.84 -48.16
CA THR A 118 23.44 -26.02 -49.02
C THR A 118 22.49 -25.73 -50.17
N LEU A 119 21.36 -25.05 -49.92
CA LEU A 119 20.41 -24.63 -50.95
C LEU A 119 21.08 -23.66 -51.94
N SER A 120 21.86 -22.70 -51.46
CA SER A 120 22.60 -21.77 -52.32
C SER A 120 23.58 -22.50 -53.26
N ALA A 121 24.33 -23.51 -52.76
CA ALA A 121 25.20 -24.36 -53.57
C ALA A 121 24.40 -25.18 -54.60
N ALA A 122 23.30 -25.77 -54.20
CA ALA A 122 22.43 -26.51 -55.14
C ALA A 122 21.84 -25.62 -56.23
N ASN A 123 21.47 -24.38 -55.90
CA ASN A 123 20.98 -23.41 -56.88
C ASN A 123 22.08 -22.98 -57.87
N ALA A 124 23.33 -22.84 -57.40
CA ALA A 124 24.48 -22.54 -58.25
C ALA A 124 24.74 -23.69 -59.24
N SER A 125 24.69 -24.95 -58.77
CA SER A 125 24.81 -26.14 -59.63
C SER A 125 23.67 -26.23 -60.65
N LEU A 126 22.42 -25.86 -60.27
CA LEU A 126 21.32 -25.80 -61.22
C LEU A 126 21.54 -24.73 -62.28
N ALA A 127 22.03 -23.54 -61.90
CA ALA A 127 22.36 -22.47 -62.84
C ALA A 127 23.45 -22.89 -63.86
N GLU A 128 24.47 -23.58 -63.35
CA GLU A 128 25.52 -24.17 -64.21
C GLU A 128 24.97 -25.18 -65.20
N ALA A 129 24.15 -26.14 -64.74
CA ALA A 129 23.51 -27.14 -65.58
C ALA A 129 22.60 -26.50 -66.64
N GLN A 130 21.85 -25.45 -66.29
CA GLN A 130 21.00 -24.66 -67.20
C GLN A 130 21.84 -23.96 -68.29
N ALA A 131 22.97 -23.33 -67.95
CA ALA A 131 23.85 -22.68 -68.89
C ALA A 131 24.47 -23.73 -69.90
N ASN A 132 24.85 -24.90 -69.36
CA ASN A 132 25.35 -25.98 -70.22
C ASN A 132 24.25 -26.52 -71.15
N LEU A 133 22.99 -26.71 -70.67
CA LEU A 133 21.86 -27.09 -71.51
C LEU A 133 21.66 -26.11 -72.65
N GLU A 134 21.67 -24.80 -72.39
CA GLU A 134 21.48 -23.79 -73.40
C GLU A 134 22.59 -23.84 -74.47
N GLN A 135 23.86 -24.04 -74.03
CA GLN A 135 25.00 -24.25 -74.95
C GLN A 135 24.77 -25.49 -75.88
N GLN A 136 24.39 -26.61 -75.26
CA GLN A 136 24.11 -27.82 -76.03
C GLN A 136 22.92 -27.67 -77.01
N ARG A 137 21.88 -26.95 -76.57
CA ARG A 137 20.71 -26.66 -77.43
C ARG A 137 21.08 -25.82 -78.65
N LEU A 138 21.89 -24.76 -78.48
CA LEU A 138 22.37 -23.94 -79.56
C LEU A 138 23.26 -24.74 -80.54
N ASN A 139 24.16 -25.59 -79.98
CA ASN A 139 25.05 -26.45 -80.73
C ASN A 139 24.23 -27.50 -81.58
N THR A 140 23.27 -28.16 -80.93
CA THR A 140 22.40 -29.11 -81.58
C THR A 140 21.59 -28.50 -82.74
N LYS A 141 21.03 -27.28 -82.47
CA LYS A 141 20.29 -26.48 -83.48
C LYS A 141 21.17 -26.21 -84.71
N ARG A 142 22.42 -25.85 -84.49
CA ARG A 142 23.42 -25.55 -85.54
C ARG A 142 23.72 -26.82 -86.32
N ILE A 143 24.09 -27.95 -85.67
CA ILE A 143 24.40 -29.22 -86.29
C ILE A 143 23.20 -29.78 -87.12
N VAL A 144 21.99 -29.75 -86.58
CA VAL A 144 20.77 -30.17 -87.28
C VAL A 144 20.55 -29.31 -88.53
N ALA A 145 20.79 -28.04 -88.53
CA ALA A 145 20.71 -27.16 -89.70
C ALA A 145 21.73 -27.50 -90.74
N LEU A 146 23.00 -27.75 -90.39
CA LEU A 146 24.07 -28.20 -91.30
C LEU A 146 23.84 -29.58 -91.87
N ALA A 147 23.31 -30.52 -91.09
CA ALA A 147 22.91 -31.83 -91.56
C ALA A 147 21.80 -31.80 -92.64
N LYS A 148 20.83 -30.87 -92.49
CA LYS A 148 19.80 -30.63 -93.51
C LYS A 148 20.35 -30.08 -94.82
N GLN A 149 21.50 -29.37 -94.77
CA GLN A 149 22.22 -28.87 -95.95
C GLN A 149 23.23 -29.90 -96.55
N GLY A 150 23.30 -31.09 -95.96
CA GLY A 150 24.27 -32.10 -96.39
C GLY A 150 25.71 -31.89 -95.96
N VAL A 151 25.99 -30.93 -95.07
CA VAL A 151 27.35 -30.58 -94.65
C VAL A 151 27.77 -31.35 -93.38
N ALA A 152 26.84 -31.78 -92.50
CA ALA A 152 27.14 -32.60 -91.31
C ALA A 152 26.61 -34.04 -91.53
N SER A 153 27.27 -35.05 -90.93
CA SER A 153 26.89 -36.40 -90.97
C SER A 153 25.67 -36.77 -90.11
N GLN A 154 24.93 -37.85 -90.38
CA GLN A 154 23.86 -38.30 -89.52
C GLN A 154 24.36 -38.70 -88.15
N GLN A 155 25.58 -39.24 -88.05
CA GLN A 155 26.24 -39.54 -86.74
C GLN A 155 26.45 -38.30 -85.89
N ASP A 156 26.88 -37.18 -86.51
CA ASP A 156 27.07 -35.89 -85.77
C ASP A 156 25.75 -35.39 -85.23
N LYS A 157 24.69 -35.50 -85.97
CA LYS A 157 23.34 -35.15 -85.54
C LYS A 157 22.88 -36.00 -84.36
N ASP A 158 23.02 -37.33 -84.44
CA ASP A 158 22.61 -38.26 -83.39
C ASP A 158 23.47 -38.03 -82.08
N ASN A 159 24.77 -37.77 -82.22
CA ASN A 159 25.64 -37.39 -81.11
C ASN A 159 25.17 -36.08 -80.46
N ALA A 160 24.83 -35.05 -81.21
CA ALA A 160 24.37 -33.81 -80.75
C ALA A 160 23.00 -33.94 -80.02
N GLN A 161 22.12 -34.73 -80.54
CA GLN A 161 20.81 -35.00 -79.90
C GLN A 161 21.00 -35.74 -78.55
N THR A 162 21.88 -36.76 -78.53
CA THR A 162 22.16 -37.50 -77.30
C THR A 162 22.79 -36.60 -76.26
N ALA A 163 23.72 -35.71 -76.66
CA ALA A 163 24.31 -34.72 -75.77
C ALA A 163 23.28 -33.76 -75.20
N LEU A 164 22.33 -33.31 -76.00
CA LEU A 164 21.22 -32.47 -75.55
C LEU A 164 20.33 -33.21 -74.53
N GLN A 165 19.96 -34.48 -74.80
CA GLN A 165 19.22 -35.26 -73.81
C GLN A 165 19.95 -35.48 -72.52
N ALA A 166 21.25 -35.75 -72.57
CA ALA A 166 22.10 -35.83 -71.35
C ALA A 166 22.14 -34.51 -70.57
N ALA A 167 22.23 -33.36 -71.25
CA ALA A 167 22.16 -32.04 -70.60
C ALA A 167 20.77 -31.75 -69.94
N GLN A 168 19.70 -32.17 -70.61
CA GLN A 168 18.35 -32.09 -70.04
C GLN A 168 18.19 -32.95 -68.81
N ALA A 169 18.67 -34.17 -68.79
CA ALA A 169 18.67 -35.03 -67.61
C ALA A 169 19.51 -34.42 -66.42
N ARG A 170 20.67 -33.79 -66.71
CA ARG A 170 21.46 -33.10 -65.70
C ARG A 170 20.73 -31.93 -65.08
N VAL A 171 20.03 -31.13 -65.88
CA VAL A 171 19.19 -30.02 -65.34
C VAL A 171 18.08 -30.58 -64.46
N GLN A 172 17.44 -31.67 -64.86
CA GLN A 172 16.38 -32.26 -64.01
C GLN A 172 16.95 -32.78 -62.69
N ALA A 173 18.08 -33.48 -62.72
CA ALA A 173 18.74 -33.91 -61.47
C ALA A 173 19.16 -32.74 -60.56
N ALA A 174 19.70 -31.66 -61.13
CA ALA A 174 20.04 -30.46 -60.37
C ALA A 174 18.79 -29.74 -59.78
N ARG A 175 17.65 -29.75 -60.52
CA ARG A 175 16.38 -29.24 -60.01
C ARG A 175 15.89 -30.05 -58.81
N ASP A 176 15.91 -31.35 -58.91
CA ASP A 176 15.46 -32.25 -57.85
C ASP A 176 16.33 -32.07 -56.59
N GLN A 177 17.64 -31.90 -56.79
CA GLN A 177 18.61 -31.60 -55.70
C GLN A 177 18.31 -30.24 -55.03
N SER A 178 18.02 -29.20 -55.81
CA SER A 178 17.65 -27.88 -55.29
C SER A 178 16.33 -27.95 -54.54
N ALA A 179 15.35 -28.69 -55.07
CA ALA A 179 14.06 -28.89 -54.40
C ALA A 179 14.22 -29.63 -53.04
N ALA A 180 15.09 -30.68 -53.03
CA ALA A 180 15.41 -31.39 -51.80
C ALA A 180 16.10 -30.48 -50.75
N ALA A 181 17.06 -29.66 -51.19
CA ALA A 181 17.70 -28.68 -50.31
C ALA A 181 16.73 -27.62 -49.80
N ALA A 182 15.81 -27.14 -50.64
CA ALA A 182 14.73 -26.22 -50.22
C ALA A 182 13.79 -26.85 -49.20
N ALA A 183 13.45 -28.12 -49.35
CA ALA A 183 12.68 -28.84 -48.35
C ALA A 183 13.41 -28.99 -47.03
N ALA A 184 14.73 -29.22 -47.04
CA ALA A 184 15.55 -29.26 -45.82
C ALA A 184 15.57 -27.91 -45.07
N VAL A 185 15.62 -26.79 -45.80
CA VAL A 185 15.50 -25.45 -45.18
C VAL A 185 14.16 -25.32 -44.47
N LYS A 186 13.05 -25.71 -45.09
CA LYS A 186 11.71 -25.63 -44.44
C LYS A 186 11.62 -26.47 -43.17
N VAL A 187 12.25 -27.65 -43.15
CA VAL A 187 12.29 -28.53 -41.98
C VAL A 187 13.07 -27.87 -40.85
N THR A 188 14.21 -27.23 -41.14
CA THR A 188 15.02 -26.54 -40.13
C THR A 188 14.34 -25.25 -39.64
N GLU A 189 13.63 -24.52 -40.50
CA GLU A 189 12.83 -23.35 -40.10
C GLU A 189 11.63 -23.75 -39.23
N ALA A 190 11.01 -24.89 -39.46
CA ALA A 190 9.95 -25.45 -38.60
C ALA A 190 10.49 -25.77 -37.18
N ARG A 191 11.75 -26.24 -37.07
CA ARG A 191 12.44 -26.43 -35.78
C ARG A 191 12.72 -25.11 -35.04
N LEU A 192 12.91 -24.03 -35.77
CA LEU A 192 13.06 -22.69 -35.13
C LEU A 192 11.78 -22.33 -34.37
N ASN A 193 10.59 -22.58 -34.91
CA ASN A 193 9.32 -22.36 -34.20
C ASN A 193 9.20 -23.23 -32.93
N GLN A 194 9.77 -24.42 -32.96
CA GLN A 194 9.82 -25.30 -31.79
C GLN A 194 10.80 -24.80 -30.74
N ALA A 195 11.94 -24.20 -31.13
CA ALA A 195 12.85 -23.54 -30.22
C ALA A 195 12.22 -22.30 -29.53
N GLN A 196 11.29 -21.61 -30.20
CA GLN A 196 10.50 -20.54 -29.60
C GLN A 196 9.59 -21.03 -28.45
N ALA A 197 9.18 -22.29 -28.44
CA ALA A 197 8.44 -22.88 -27.31
C ALA A 197 9.31 -22.89 -26.02
N ALA A 198 10.63 -22.94 -26.14
CA ALA A 198 11.54 -22.82 -25.00
C ALA A 198 11.45 -21.43 -24.32
N SER A 199 11.15 -20.37 -25.06
CA SER A 199 10.94 -19.03 -24.51
C SER A 199 9.66 -18.96 -23.65
N SER A 200 8.62 -19.71 -24.02
CA SER A 200 7.40 -19.84 -23.23
C SER A 200 7.66 -20.50 -21.88
N ASN A 201 8.57 -21.47 -21.84
CA ASN A 201 9.00 -22.08 -20.58
C ASN A 201 9.75 -21.07 -19.67
N VAL A 202 10.64 -20.26 -20.24
CA VAL A 202 11.30 -19.17 -19.48
C VAL A 202 10.27 -18.19 -18.91
N SER A 203 9.26 -17.83 -19.69
CA SER A 203 8.18 -16.94 -19.25
C SER A 203 7.37 -17.55 -18.11
N SER A 204 7.05 -18.85 -18.19
CA SER A 204 6.34 -19.57 -17.12
C SER A 204 7.14 -19.60 -15.81
N VAL A 205 8.43 -19.96 -15.88
CA VAL A 205 9.30 -19.99 -14.68
C VAL A 205 9.49 -18.58 -14.11
N ARG A 206 9.57 -17.54 -14.96
CA ARG A 206 9.62 -16.14 -14.52
C ARG A 206 8.37 -15.75 -13.75
N GLN A 207 7.20 -16.14 -14.23
CA GLN A 207 5.94 -15.88 -13.54
C GLN A 207 5.90 -16.56 -12.16
N GLN A 208 6.42 -17.78 -12.07
CA GLN A 208 6.56 -18.47 -10.77
C GLN A 208 7.52 -17.74 -9.83
N MET A 209 8.62 -17.22 -10.35
CA MET A 209 9.56 -16.38 -9.57
C MET A 209 8.91 -15.09 -9.06
N GLU A 210 8.11 -14.41 -9.88
CA GLU A 210 7.36 -13.22 -9.48
C GLU A 210 6.34 -13.52 -8.37
N ASN A 211 5.65 -14.66 -8.47
CA ASN A 211 4.74 -15.13 -7.43
C ASN A 211 5.48 -15.41 -6.11
N ALA A 212 6.66 -16.05 -6.18
CA ALA A 212 7.49 -16.28 -5.00
C ALA A 212 8.02 -14.98 -4.39
N GLN A 213 8.33 -13.98 -5.22
CA GLN A 213 8.72 -12.64 -4.75
C GLN A 213 7.57 -11.95 -4.00
N ALA A 214 6.33 -12.09 -4.47
CA ALA A 214 5.15 -11.58 -3.77
C ALA A 214 4.94 -12.31 -2.43
N GLN A 215 5.18 -13.63 -2.38
CA GLN A 215 5.12 -14.40 -1.13
C GLN A 215 6.18 -13.96 -0.12
N LEU A 216 7.41 -13.69 -0.58
CA LEU A 216 8.45 -13.12 0.28
C LEU A 216 8.05 -11.77 0.84
N ALA A 217 7.53 -10.86 -0.01
CA ALA A 217 7.04 -9.56 0.44
C ALA A 217 5.92 -9.68 1.48
N GLN A 218 5.02 -10.65 1.32
CA GLN A 218 3.98 -10.94 2.29
C GLN A 218 4.57 -11.42 3.63
N ALA A 219 5.58 -12.30 3.59
CA ALA A 219 6.26 -12.79 4.80
C ALA A 219 7.00 -11.64 5.52
N ASP A 220 7.64 -10.72 4.78
CA ASP A 220 8.29 -9.54 5.34
C ASP A 220 7.30 -8.61 6.05
N VAL A 221 6.16 -8.34 5.44
CA VAL A 221 5.10 -7.53 6.06
C VAL A 221 4.59 -8.20 7.34
N ARG A 222 4.38 -9.51 7.33
CA ARG A 222 3.95 -10.26 8.53
C ARG A 222 5.01 -10.22 9.63
N LEU A 223 6.28 -10.36 9.27
CA LEU A 223 7.39 -10.22 10.20
C LEU A 223 7.45 -8.80 10.80
N GLY A 224 7.17 -7.77 10.00
CA GLY A 224 7.05 -6.38 10.48
C GLY A 224 5.98 -6.20 11.55
N TYR A 225 4.89 -6.96 11.52
CA TYR A 225 3.83 -6.92 12.54
C TYR A 225 4.26 -7.48 13.89
N SER A 226 5.41 -8.16 14.00
CA SER A 226 5.97 -8.58 15.28
C SER A 226 6.46 -7.40 16.13
N ASN A 227 6.79 -6.27 15.49
CA ASN A 227 7.12 -5.03 16.16
C ASN A 227 5.87 -4.15 16.22
N ILE A 228 5.30 -4.01 17.40
CA ILE A 228 4.11 -3.20 17.64
C ILE A 228 4.56 -1.79 17.98
N VAL A 229 4.18 -0.84 17.14
CA VAL A 229 4.60 0.57 17.26
C VAL A 229 3.41 1.47 17.59
N ALA A 230 3.71 2.63 18.19
CA ALA A 230 2.72 3.66 18.51
C ALA A 230 2.14 4.27 17.23
N PRO A 231 0.81 4.26 17.02
CA PRO A 231 0.17 4.86 15.86
C PRO A 231 0.00 6.37 15.97
N ILE A 232 0.14 6.92 17.17
CA ILE A 232 0.03 8.36 17.46
C ILE A 232 1.05 8.76 18.55
N THR A 233 1.40 10.04 18.58
CA THR A 233 2.12 10.63 19.72
C THR A 233 1.17 10.85 20.89
N GLY A 234 1.57 10.44 22.09
CA GLY A 234 0.74 10.56 23.29
C GLY A 234 1.41 9.97 24.52
N THR A 235 0.61 9.66 25.53
CA THR A 235 1.05 9.01 26.78
C THR A 235 0.37 7.67 26.93
N VAL A 236 1.11 6.64 27.30
CA VAL A 236 0.56 5.31 27.60
C VAL A 236 -0.34 5.38 28.83
N SER A 237 -1.62 5.05 28.68
CA SER A 237 -2.60 5.17 29.78
C SER A 237 -2.78 3.87 30.54
N VAL A 238 -2.91 2.75 29.81
CA VAL A 238 -3.22 1.44 30.41
C VAL A 238 -2.49 0.34 29.64
N TRP A 239 -1.98 -0.63 30.36
CA TRP A 239 -1.56 -1.92 29.83
C TRP A 239 -2.74 -2.90 29.82
N ALA A 240 -3.12 -3.34 28.64
CA ALA A 240 -4.15 -4.37 28.48
C ALA A 240 -3.57 -5.79 28.38
N ALA A 241 -2.28 -5.93 28.02
CA ALA A 241 -1.58 -7.20 27.96
C ALA A 241 -0.20 -7.13 28.62
N ARG A 242 0.37 -8.28 29.00
CA ARG A 242 1.63 -8.38 29.75
C ARG A 242 2.67 -9.21 29.01
N GLU A 243 3.94 -9.05 29.38
CA GLU A 243 5.02 -9.90 28.87
C GLU A 243 4.76 -11.37 29.18
N GLY A 244 5.05 -12.24 28.22
CA GLY A 244 4.79 -13.67 28.30
C GLY A 244 3.37 -14.09 27.93
N GLU A 245 2.43 -13.18 27.79
CA GLU A 245 1.04 -13.45 27.39
C GLU A 245 0.94 -13.76 25.89
N ILE A 246 0.02 -14.66 25.55
CA ILE A 246 -0.29 -14.97 24.15
C ILE A 246 -1.41 -14.05 23.68
N VAL A 247 -1.15 -13.31 22.60
CA VAL A 247 -2.11 -12.41 21.97
C VAL A 247 -2.55 -12.90 20.60
N ASN A 248 -3.74 -12.51 20.21
CA ASN A 248 -4.32 -12.78 18.90
C ASN A 248 -4.59 -11.47 18.14
N PRO A 249 -4.83 -11.50 16.82
CA PRO A 249 -5.22 -10.33 16.07
C PRO A 249 -6.43 -9.63 16.71
N GLY A 250 -6.29 -8.33 16.98
CA GLY A 250 -7.30 -7.52 17.66
C GLY A 250 -7.17 -7.48 19.19
N THR A 251 -6.31 -8.30 19.83
CA THR A 251 -6.09 -8.22 21.28
C THR A 251 -5.45 -6.87 21.63
N PRO A 252 -6.06 -6.05 22.50
CA PRO A 252 -5.48 -4.80 22.99
C PRO A 252 -4.17 -5.07 23.74
N ILE A 253 -3.19 -4.22 23.52
CA ILE A 253 -1.88 -4.29 24.20
C ILE A 253 -1.68 -3.09 25.11
N VAL A 254 -1.83 -1.87 24.55
CA VAL A 254 -1.78 -0.62 25.31
C VAL A 254 -2.82 0.37 24.78
N THR A 255 -3.23 1.31 25.63
CA THR A 255 -4.02 2.47 25.22
C THR A 255 -3.14 3.70 25.30
N ILE A 256 -3.05 4.45 24.19
CA ILE A 256 -2.31 5.71 24.09
C ILE A 256 -3.31 6.83 24.06
N VAL A 257 -3.07 7.88 24.87
CA VAL A 257 -3.91 9.07 24.98
C VAL A 257 -3.12 10.28 24.49
N ASP A 258 -3.70 11.00 23.53
CA ASP A 258 -3.13 12.28 23.06
C ASP A 258 -3.58 13.43 23.96
N LEU A 259 -2.78 13.73 24.97
CA LEU A 259 -3.05 14.81 25.90
C LEU A 259 -2.86 16.22 25.31
N ASN A 260 -2.30 16.35 24.10
CA ASN A 260 -2.21 17.64 23.41
C ASN A 260 -3.54 18.05 22.76
N ASN A 261 -4.40 17.09 22.49
CA ASN A 261 -5.74 17.30 21.91
C ASN A 261 -6.81 16.96 22.95
N THR A 262 -6.96 17.80 23.95
CA THR A 262 -7.96 17.65 25.00
C THR A 262 -9.16 18.55 24.77
N TRP A 263 -10.30 18.09 25.25
CA TRP A 263 -11.57 18.85 25.27
C TRP A 263 -12.39 18.55 26.50
N VAL A 264 -13.36 19.39 26.77
CA VAL A 264 -14.35 19.19 27.81
C VAL A 264 -15.71 18.95 27.17
N TYR A 265 -16.37 17.89 27.56
CA TYR A 265 -17.78 17.70 27.30
C TYR A 265 -18.60 18.30 28.44
N ALA A 266 -19.51 19.22 28.13
CA ALA A 266 -20.43 19.81 29.10
C ALA A 266 -21.85 19.75 28.54
N ALA A 267 -22.82 19.52 29.43
CA ALA A 267 -24.23 19.45 29.06
C ALA A 267 -24.91 20.79 29.38
N ILE A 268 -25.37 21.51 28.36
CA ILE A 268 -26.16 22.75 28.52
C ILE A 268 -27.65 22.43 28.50
N PRO A 269 -28.44 22.97 29.43
CA PRO A 269 -29.93 22.87 29.37
C PRO A 269 -30.49 23.45 28.06
N GLU A 270 -31.48 22.77 27.47
CA GLU A 270 -32.05 23.12 26.17
C GLU A 270 -32.47 24.59 26.09
N GLN A 271 -33.02 25.15 27.17
CA GLN A 271 -33.46 26.54 27.26
C GLN A 271 -32.36 27.59 27.04
N TYR A 272 -31.08 27.22 27.26
CA TYR A 272 -29.93 28.09 27.05
C TYR A 272 -29.13 27.73 25.81
N SER A 273 -29.56 26.71 25.10
CA SER A 273 -28.83 26.20 23.94
C SER A 273 -28.60 27.26 22.85
N ASP A 274 -29.59 28.12 22.62
CA ASP A 274 -29.57 29.14 21.56
C ASP A 274 -28.66 30.33 21.91
N LYS A 275 -28.32 30.47 23.19
CA LYS A 275 -27.42 31.53 23.70
C LYS A 275 -25.94 31.21 23.49
N VAL A 276 -25.63 30.00 23.05
CA VAL A 276 -24.26 29.52 22.88
C VAL A 276 -24.06 29.00 21.46
N GLN A 277 -23.11 29.60 20.76
CA GLN A 277 -22.82 29.29 19.34
C GLN A 277 -21.49 28.58 19.17
N LEU A 278 -21.32 27.90 18.03
CA LEU A 278 -20.04 27.33 17.62
C LEU A 278 -18.99 28.46 17.46
N GLY A 279 -17.81 28.22 18.01
CA GLY A 279 -16.70 29.18 17.98
C GLY A 279 -16.64 30.09 19.21
N ASP A 280 -17.68 30.11 20.07
CA ASP A 280 -17.67 30.85 21.33
C ASP A 280 -16.58 30.33 22.27
N THR A 281 -15.97 31.24 23.02
CA THR A 281 -15.02 30.90 24.07
C THR A 281 -15.67 31.07 25.43
N LEU A 282 -15.68 29.99 26.21
CA LEU A 282 -16.19 29.96 27.58
C LEU A 282 -15.07 29.66 28.53
N THR A 283 -15.21 30.09 29.79
CA THR A 283 -14.23 29.79 30.84
C THR A 283 -14.48 28.38 31.39
N VAL A 284 -13.44 27.56 31.33
CA VAL A 284 -13.44 26.21 31.92
C VAL A 284 -12.60 26.28 33.20
N GLN A 285 -13.20 25.93 34.31
CA GLN A 285 -12.53 25.85 35.60
C GLN A 285 -12.27 24.38 35.95
N MET A 286 -11.00 24.07 36.18
CA MET A 286 -10.55 22.74 36.60
C MET A 286 -10.70 22.54 38.11
N PRO A 287 -10.67 21.29 38.61
CA PRO A 287 -10.77 21.02 40.07
C PRO A 287 -9.65 21.69 40.89
N SER A 288 -8.49 21.94 40.28
CA SER A 288 -7.40 22.69 40.88
C SER A 288 -7.69 24.18 41.11
N GLY A 289 -8.83 24.69 40.58
CA GLY A 289 -9.17 26.12 40.55
C GLY A 289 -8.57 26.87 39.35
N GLU A 290 -7.72 26.23 38.55
CA GLU A 290 -7.15 26.81 37.34
C GLU A 290 -8.28 27.08 36.32
N ARG A 291 -8.23 28.25 35.67
CA ARG A 291 -9.20 28.66 34.64
C ARG A 291 -8.52 28.71 33.29
N VAL A 292 -9.07 27.96 32.35
CA VAL A 292 -8.56 27.91 30.98
C VAL A 292 -9.66 28.30 29.99
N PRO A 293 -9.35 28.97 28.88
CA PRO A 293 -10.33 29.25 27.84
C PRO A 293 -10.71 27.95 27.10
N GLY A 294 -11.97 27.68 26.99
CA GLY A 294 -12.52 26.55 26.20
C GLY A 294 -13.29 27.07 24.99
N LYS A 295 -12.85 26.75 23.79
CA LYS A 295 -13.53 27.12 22.54
C LYS A 295 -14.52 26.03 22.15
N ILE A 296 -15.78 26.38 21.91
CA ILE A 296 -16.81 25.45 21.45
C ILE A 296 -16.50 25.03 20.02
N ILE A 297 -16.22 23.74 19.83
CA ILE A 297 -15.90 23.15 18.53
C ILE A 297 -17.02 22.28 17.99
N ALA A 298 -17.89 21.80 18.86
CA ALA A 298 -19.07 21.05 18.44
C ALA A 298 -20.21 21.23 19.44
N LYS A 299 -21.45 21.17 18.93
CA LYS A 299 -22.71 21.14 19.64
C LYS A 299 -23.47 19.94 19.13
N ALA A 300 -23.94 19.06 20.01
CA ALA A 300 -24.70 17.87 19.60
C ALA A 300 -25.97 18.28 18.85
N ALA A 301 -26.28 17.56 17.78
CA ALA A 301 -27.50 17.77 16.99
C ALA A 301 -28.76 17.21 17.68
N GLU A 302 -28.58 16.32 18.66
CA GLU A 302 -29.64 15.68 19.42
C GLU A 302 -29.57 16.09 20.88
N ALA A 303 -30.74 16.35 21.48
CA ALA A 303 -30.83 16.57 22.90
C ALA A 303 -30.91 15.23 23.63
N ASP A 304 -30.16 15.11 24.71
CA ASP A 304 -30.13 13.94 25.58
C ASP A 304 -30.68 14.31 26.96
N PHE A 305 -31.11 13.34 27.75
CA PHE A 305 -31.52 13.62 29.12
C PHE A 305 -30.30 13.84 30.02
N ALA A 306 -30.43 14.83 30.92
CA ALA A 306 -29.38 15.10 31.89
C ALA A 306 -29.11 13.84 32.74
N THR A 307 -27.82 13.43 32.79
CA THR A 307 -27.39 12.34 33.67
C THR A 307 -27.31 12.84 35.11
N GLN A 308 -27.33 11.92 36.07
CA GLN A 308 -27.31 12.26 37.51
C GLN A 308 -26.04 13.01 37.94
N ARG A 309 -24.98 12.99 37.10
CA ARG A 309 -23.72 13.76 37.29
C ARG A 309 -23.81 15.21 36.84
N ASP A 310 -24.68 15.48 35.84
CA ASP A 310 -24.73 16.77 35.16
C ASP A 310 -25.62 17.80 35.83
N VAL A 311 -26.51 17.37 36.75
CA VAL A 311 -27.49 18.23 37.40
C VAL A 311 -27.79 17.84 38.85
N SER A 312 -28.19 18.84 39.63
CA SER A 312 -28.64 18.68 41.03
C SER A 312 -29.84 17.71 41.10
N ARG A 313 -29.97 17.01 42.23
CA ARG A 313 -31.06 16.00 42.49
C ARG A 313 -32.46 16.45 42.18
N THR A 314 -32.75 17.75 42.12
CA THR A 314 -34.04 18.36 41.85
C THR A 314 -34.37 18.60 40.37
N LYS A 315 -33.44 18.31 39.42
CA LYS A 315 -33.57 18.67 38.00
C LYS A 315 -33.28 17.48 37.05
N ARG A 316 -33.82 16.29 37.35
CA ARG A 316 -33.50 15.05 36.60
C ARG A 316 -34.11 14.96 35.19
N ASP A 317 -35.16 15.74 34.91
CA ASP A 317 -35.91 15.62 33.64
C ASP A 317 -35.63 16.76 32.66
N ILE A 318 -34.49 17.44 32.79
CA ILE A 318 -34.14 18.53 31.88
C ILE A 318 -33.39 17.94 30.67
N LYS A 319 -33.92 18.21 29.48
CA LYS A 319 -33.19 17.94 28.24
C LYS A 319 -31.95 18.83 28.15
N THR A 320 -30.86 18.23 27.79
CA THR A 320 -29.57 18.89 27.65
C THR A 320 -28.96 18.64 26.30
N ILE A 321 -28.18 19.57 25.82
CA ILE A 321 -27.39 19.44 24.57
C ILE A 321 -25.93 19.40 24.95
N ARG A 322 -25.21 18.40 24.45
CA ARG A 322 -23.79 18.23 24.71
C ARG A 322 -22.97 19.23 23.90
N LEU A 323 -22.14 19.99 24.60
CA LEU A 323 -21.14 20.88 24.04
C LEU A 323 -19.77 20.23 24.14
N LYS A 324 -18.96 20.36 23.09
CA LYS A 324 -17.55 19.96 23.07
C LYS A 324 -16.69 21.22 23.00
N LEU A 325 -15.91 21.47 24.06
CA LEU A 325 -15.06 22.64 24.18
C LEU A 325 -13.60 22.20 24.09
N LYS A 326 -12.88 22.65 23.08
CA LYS A 326 -11.44 22.44 22.98
C LYS A 326 -10.75 23.31 24.02
N ILE A 327 -9.84 22.72 24.79
CA ILE A 327 -9.03 23.40 25.78
C ILE A 327 -7.54 23.16 25.48
N ASP A 328 -6.71 24.12 25.84
CA ASP A 328 -5.27 23.92 25.83
C ASP A 328 -4.84 23.23 27.13
N ASN A 329 -3.91 22.29 27.03
CA ASN A 329 -3.42 21.50 28.15
C ASN A 329 -1.93 21.71 28.39
N PRO A 330 -1.52 22.89 28.89
CA PRO A 330 -0.10 23.19 29.13
C PRO A 330 0.47 22.29 30.23
N GLY A 331 1.55 21.59 29.89
CA GLY A 331 2.19 20.64 30.79
C GLY A 331 1.45 19.31 30.97
N LEU A 332 0.47 19.00 30.10
CA LEU A 332 -0.26 17.70 30.04
C LEU A 332 -0.92 17.34 31.39
N LYS A 333 -1.40 18.32 32.14
CA LYS A 333 -1.95 18.15 33.49
C LYS A 333 -3.39 17.65 33.50
N PHE A 334 -4.15 17.92 32.42
CA PHE A 334 -5.55 17.58 32.33
C PHE A 334 -5.68 16.21 31.66
N THR A 335 -6.15 15.25 32.45
CA THR A 335 -6.30 13.86 31.99
C THR A 335 -7.78 13.54 31.73
N PRO A 336 -8.08 12.65 30.78
CA PRO A 336 -9.43 12.13 30.58
C PRO A 336 -10.06 11.63 31.87
N GLY A 337 -11.36 11.90 32.05
CA GLY A 337 -12.10 11.54 33.25
C GLY A 337 -12.10 12.60 34.35
N MET A 338 -11.25 13.63 34.28
CA MET A 338 -11.29 14.74 35.24
C MET A 338 -12.60 15.52 35.06
N THR A 339 -13.21 15.91 36.18
CA THR A 339 -14.38 16.80 36.18
C THR A 339 -13.93 18.24 35.94
N ALA A 340 -14.65 18.95 35.08
CA ALA A 340 -14.44 20.38 34.83
C ALA A 340 -15.75 21.15 35.00
N GLN A 341 -15.67 22.43 35.29
CA GLN A 341 -16.82 23.33 35.37
C GLN A 341 -16.73 24.33 34.22
N VAL A 342 -17.76 24.38 33.38
CA VAL A 342 -17.86 25.39 32.33
C VAL A 342 -18.74 26.51 32.80
N LEU A 343 -18.17 27.73 32.87
CA LEU A 343 -18.82 28.93 33.35
C LEU A 343 -19.39 29.71 32.16
N ILE A 344 -20.70 29.92 32.15
CA ILE A 344 -21.39 30.80 31.20
C ILE A 344 -21.79 32.07 31.85
N PRO A 345 -21.25 33.24 31.46
CA PRO A 345 -21.56 34.53 32.08
C PRO A 345 -23.07 34.87 31.91
N GLN A 346 -23.68 35.41 32.93
CA GLN A 346 -25.05 35.82 32.91
C GLN A 346 -25.38 36.83 31.79
N SER A 347 -24.42 37.69 31.47
CA SER A 347 -24.51 38.65 30.38
C SER A 347 -24.78 37.99 29.01
N LYS A 348 -24.28 36.75 28.83
CA LYS A 348 -24.52 35.98 27.61
C LYS A 348 -25.86 35.27 27.58
N LEU A 349 -26.42 34.98 28.74
CA LEU A 349 -27.74 34.34 28.89
C LEU A 349 -28.90 35.33 28.70
N GLU A 350 -28.67 36.63 29.04
CA GLU A 350 -29.65 37.71 28.96
C GLU A 350 -29.63 38.44 27.59
N SER A 351 -28.62 38.28 26.76
CA SER A 351 -28.59 38.89 25.44
C SER A 351 -29.68 38.29 24.55
N LYS A 352 -30.60 39.17 24.04
CA LYS A 352 -31.73 38.83 23.15
C LYS A 352 -31.22 38.31 21.78
#